data_0cb85e0aa895a2200144de1841857fed
#
_entry.id   0cb85e0aa895a2200144de1841857fed
#
_cell.length_a   1.000
_cell.length_b   1.000
_cell.length_c   1.000
_cell.angle_alpha   90.00
_cell.angle_beta   90.00
_cell.angle_gamma   90.00
#
_symmetry.space_group_name_H-M   'P 1'
#
loop_
_entity.id
_entity.type
_entity.pdbx_description
1 polymer ?
#
loop_
_entity_poly.entity_id
_entity_poly.type
_entity_poly.pdbx_seq_one_letter_code
_entity_poly.pdbx_strand_id
1 'polypeptide(L)'
;MGNCTAFTSFLFLCFAFSSGAHAQSAPKPGELTAQDYIEIQQLIAKYARAIDTCSNNGYDYADLYTADGAFIPSFEGKQLAPIVGREKLAAVSGGGTNNCKNVGWIEQGVRHLYANHVITPSPEGATGVVDMLMIGLGGDPNKIEYDGYYEDTYVRTAQGWRFKQRVHHALLREGQRVTPAPKPAQ
;
A
#
# COMPACT_ATOMS: atom_id res chain seq x y z
N MET A 1 -46.63 37.10 -62.31
CA MET A 1 -46.57 35.92 -61.44
C MET A 1 -45.16 35.85 -60.95
N GLY A 2 -44.87 36.44 -59.80
CA GLY A 2 -43.54 36.49 -59.22
C GLY A 2 -43.60 35.87 -57.85
N ASN A 3 -42.86 34.76 -57.62
CA ASN A 3 -42.73 34.10 -56.35
C ASN A 3 -41.63 34.77 -55.51
N CYS A 4 -42.03 35.36 -54.42
CA CYS A 4 -41.13 35.79 -53.38
C CYS A 4 -40.77 34.57 -52.43
N THR A 5 -39.52 34.13 -52.45
CA THR A 5 -39.00 33.17 -51.51
C THR A 5 -38.36 33.92 -50.35
N ALA A 6 -38.96 33.79 -49.17
CA ALA A 6 -38.41 34.34 -47.91
C ALA A 6 -37.32 33.45 -47.42
N PHE A 7 -36.08 33.96 -47.25
CA PHE A 7 -34.96 33.31 -46.56
C PHE A 7 -35.04 33.63 -45.07
N THR A 8 -35.33 32.62 -44.27
CA THR A 8 -35.29 32.73 -42.79
C THR A 8 -33.86 32.42 -42.33
N SER A 9 -33.14 33.47 -41.92
CA SER A 9 -31.81 33.32 -41.32
C SER A 9 -31.94 32.84 -39.86
N PHE A 10 -31.52 31.61 -39.61
CA PHE A 10 -31.36 31.10 -38.26
C PHE A 10 -30.02 31.59 -37.68
N LEU A 11 -30.07 32.45 -36.68
CA LEU A 11 -28.92 32.91 -35.92
C LEU A 11 -28.57 31.84 -34.90
N PHE A 12 -27.48 31.06 -35.13
CA PHE A 12 -26.94 30.14 -34.15
C PHE A 12 -26.15 30.95 -33.13
N LEU A 13 -26.69 31.03 -31.90
CA LEU A 13 -26.00 31.61 -30.73
C LEU A 13 -25.06 30.54 -30.15
N CYS A 14 -23.78 30.56 -30.51
CA CYS A 14 -22.78 29.71 -29.88
C CYS A 14 -22.50 30.21 -28.46
N PHE A 15 -23.03 29.53 -27.44
CA PHE A 15 -22.60 29.70 -26.07
C PHE A 15 -21.21 29.07 -25.91
N ALA A 16 -20.17 29.89 -25.87
CA ALA A 16 -18.85 29.46 -25.46
C ALA A 16 -18.86 29.20 -23.92
N PHE A 17 -18.95 27.94 -23.52
CA PHE A 17 -18.67 27.56 -22.14
C PHE A 17 -17.16 27.69 -21.90
N SER A 18 -16.76 28.80 -21.31
CA SER A 18 -15.39 28.93 -20.74
C SER A 18 -15.26 27.98 -19.56
N SER A 19 -14.76 26.77 -19.80
CA SER A 19 -14.31 25.87 -18.77
C SER A 19 -13.10 26.51 -18.11
N GLY A 20 -13.31 27.25 -17.03
CA GLY A 20 -12.22 27.72 -16.18
C GLY A 20 -11.49 26.52 -15.60
N ALA A 21 -10.41 26.07 -16.22
CA ALA A 21 -9.49 25.14 -15.62
C ALA A 21 -8.91 25.84 -14.38
N HIS A 22 -9.40 25.46 -13.21
CA HIS A 22 -8.75 25.84 -11.95
C HIS A 22 -7.39 25.15 -11.94
N ALA A 23 -6.36 25.89 -12.29
CA ALA A 23 -4.98 25.43 -12.11
C ALA A 23 -4.78 25.21 -10.61
N GLN A 24 -4.77 23.95 -10.18
CA GLN A 24 -4.44 23.59 -8.82
C GLN A 24 -2.99 24.00 -8.61
N SER A 25 -2.74 24.93 -7.69
CA SER A 25 -1.37 25.34 -7.34
C SER A 25 -0.57 24.12 -6.90
N ALA A 26 0.69 24.02 -7.34
CA ALA A 26 1.57 22.98 -6.86
C ALA A 26 1.59 22.98 -5.32
N PRO A 27 1.51 21.81 -4.66
CA PRO A 27 1.52 21.73 -3.21
C PRO A 27 2.83 22.30 -2.66
N LYS A 28 2.76 22.98 -1.53
CA LYS A 28 3.94 23.46 -0.83
C LYS A 28 4.73 22.27 -0.27
N PRO A 29 6.05 22.42 -0.09
CA PRO A 29 6.83 21.40 0.61
C PRO A 29 6.19 21.02 1.95
N GLY A 30 5.97 19.72 2.18
CA GLY A 30 5.31 19.22 3.38
C GLY A 30 3.77 19.22 3.32
N GLU A 31 3.14 19.57 2.20
CA GLU A 31 1.70 19.43 1.98
C GLU A 31 1.41 18.21 1.08
N LEU A 32 0.33 17.49 1.38
CA LEU A 32 -0.17 16.39 0.54
C LEU A 32 -1.41 16.84 -0.22
N THR A 33 -1.49 16.48 -1.49
CA THR A 33 -2.70 16.63 -2.30
C THR A 33 -3.67 15.47 -2.06
N ALA A 34 -4.93 15.60 -2.46
CA ALA A 34 -5.87 14.47 -2.46
C ALA A 34 -5.35 13.26 -3.26
N GLN A 35 -4.63 13.52 -4.36
CA GLN A 35 -4.00 12.46 -5.15
C GLN A 35 -2.93 11.70 -4.37
N ASP A 36 -2.15 12.39 -3.53
CA ASP A 36 -1.14 11.76 -2.67
C ASP A 36 -1.78 10.79 -1.67
N TYR A 37 -2.87 11.20 -1.01
CA TYR A 37 -3.62 10.32 -0.12
C TYR A 37 -4.13 9.07 -0.83
N ILE A 38 -4.68 9.22 -2.04
CA ILE A 38 -5.15 8.10 -2.85
C ILE A 38 -3.99 7.17 -3.22
N GLU A 39 -2.86 7.71 -3.66
CA GLU A 39 -1.70 6.93 -4.07
C GLU A 39 -1.08 6.15 -2.89
N ILE A 40 -1.00 6.76 -1.70
CA ILE A 40 -0.53 6.08 -0.49
C ILE A 40 -1.51 4.97 -0.07
N GLN A 41 -2.82 5.20 -0.14
CA GLN A 41 -3.82 4.15 0.11
C GLN A 41 -3.69 3.01 -0.90
N GLN A 42 -3.46 3.31 -2.18
CA GLN A 42 -3.20 2.29 -3.20
C GLN A 42 -1.89 1.52 -2.95
N LEU A 43 -0.88 2.16 -2.37
CA LEU A 43 0.37 1.48 -1.98
C LEU A 43 0.08 0.40 -0.91
N ILE A 44 -0.75 0.70 0.10
CA ILE A 44 -1.19 -0.27 1.11
C ILE A 44 -2.00 -1.42 0.48
N ALA A 45 -2.91 -1.11 -0.44
CA ALA A 45 -3.70 -2.14 -1.13
C ALA A 45 -2.81 -3.07 -1.98
N LYS A 46 -1.81 -2.53 -2.66
CA LYS A 46 -0.82 -3.31 -3.40
C LYS A 46 0.02 -4.19 -2.47
N TYR A 47 0.40 -3.67 -1.29
CA TYR A 47 1.11 -4.43 -0.28
C TYR A 47 0.33 -5.68 0.13
N ALA A 48 -0.97 -5.53 0.47
CA ALA A 48 -1.83 -6.66 0.82
C ALA A 48 -1.83 -7.72 -0.29
N ARG A 49 -2.05 -7.30 -1.53
CA ARG A 49 -2.08 -8.23 -2.67
C ARG A 49 -0.75 -8.94 -2.89
N ALA A 50 0.36 -8.21 -2.81
CA ALA A 50 1.68 -8.78 -3.06
C ALA A 50 2.08 -9.80 -2.01
N ILE A 51 1.82 -9.53 -0.71
CA ILE A 51 2.15 -10.46 0.36
C ILE A 51 1.24 -11.70 0.36
N ASP A 52 -0.07 -11.54 0.05
CA ASP A 52 -1.04 -12.63 0.04
C ASP A 52 -0.87 -13.59 -1.14
N THR A 53 -0.20 -13.18 -2.19
CA THR A 53 -0.09 -13.97 -3.43
C THR A 53 1.33 -14.30 -3.82
N CYS A 54 2.34 -13.75 -3.12
CA CYS A 54 3.75 -13.85 -3.52
C CYS A 54 3.97 -13.47 -4.99
N SER A 55 3.20 -12.49 -5.49
CA SER A 55 3.21 -12.13 -6.90
C SER A 55 4.61 -11.78 -7.40
N ASN A 56 4.90 -12.16 -8.65
CA ASN A 56 6.21 -11.97 -9.27
C ASN A 56 7.36 -12.48 -8.38
N ASN A 57 7.17 -13.67 -7.77
CA ASN A 57 8.15 -14.26 -6.86
C ASN A 57 8.54 -13.31 -5.70
N GLY A 58 7.57 -12.59 -5.16
CA GLY A 58 7.76 -11.64 -4.05
C GLY A 58 8.34 -10.29 -4.46
N TYR A 59 8.74 -10.11 -5.71
CA TYR A 59 9.33 -8.83 -6.13
C TYR A 59 8.30 -7.71 -6.22
N ASP A 60 7.02 -8.01 -6.47
CA ASP A 60 5.96 -6.99 -6.40
C ASP A 60 5.83 -6.41 -4.98
N TYR A 61 6.09 -7.21 -3.94
CA TYR A 61 6.18 -6.73 -2.56
C TYR A 61 7.43 -5.88 -2.33
N ALA A 62 8.59 -6.38 -2.76
CA ALA A 62 9.87 -5.71 -2.55
C ALA A 62 9.93 -4.34 -3.25
N ASP A 63 9.34 -4.23 -4.45
CA ASP A 63 9.33 -3.01 -5.26
C ASP A 63 8.37 -1.93 -4.73
N LEU A 64 7.61 -2.21 -3.66
CA LEU A 64 6.85 -1.19 -2.94
C LEU A 64 7.73 -0.34 -2.01
N TYR A 65 8.96 -0.75 -1.76
CA TYR A 65 9.92 -0.06 -0.93
C TYR A 65 10.90 0.76 -1.78
N THR A 66 11.55 1.75 -1.17
CA THR A 66 12.74 2.38 -1.76
C THR A 66 13.91 1.39 -1.77
N ALA A 67 14.97 1.66 -2.54
CA ALA A 67 16.13 0.78 -2.62
C ALA A 67 16.80 0.54 -1.24
N ASP A 68 16.72 1.52 -0.35
CA ASP A 68 17.20 1.49 1.03
C ASP A 68 16.05 1.39 2.05
N GLY A 69 14.85 1.07 1.57
CA GLY A 69 13.67 0.91 2.40
C GLY A 69 13.73 -0.33 3.29
N ALA A 70 13.05 -0.26 4.44
CA ALA A 70 13.13 -1.27 5.47
C ALA A 70 11.75 -1.78 5.89
N PHE A 71 11.60 -3.10 6.02
CA PHE A 71 10.56 -3.73 6.81
C PHE A 71 11.12 -4.10 8.19
N ILE A 72 10.44 -3.72 9.27
CA ILE A 72 10.88 -3.93 10.65
C ILE A 72 9.79 -4.68 11.40
N PRO A 73 9.93 -5.97 11.65
CA PRO A 73 9.02 -6.69 12.54
C PRO A 73 9.18 -6.21 13.99
N SER A 74 8.07 -6.12 14.72
CA SER A 74 8.08 -5.83 16.15
C SER A 74 7.11 -6.77 16.86
N PHE A 75 7.56 -7.37 17.95
CA PHE A 75 6.79 -8.27 18.78
C PHE A 75 6.90 -7.82 20.25
N GLU A 76 5.77 -7.76 20.95
CA GLU A 76 5.71 -7.34 22.36
C GLU A 76 6.43 -5.98 22.59
N GLY A 77 6.29 -5.05 21.66
CA GLY A 77 6.93 -3.73 21.71
C GLY A 77 8.42 -3.71 21.39
N LYS A 78 9.04 -4.87 21.09
CA LYS A 78 10.46 -4.96 20.74
C LYS A 78 10.63 -5.08 19.23
N GLN A 79 11.26 -4.10 18.61
CA GLN A 79 11.64 -4.15 17.22
C GLN A 79 12.79 -5.15 16.99
N LEU A 80 12.68 -5.91 15.91
CA LEU A 80 13.75 -6.77 15.41
C LEU A 80 14.65 -6.01 14.43
N ALA A 81 15.70 -6.69 13.93
CA ALA A 81 16.59 -6.11 12.94
C ALA A 81 15.83 -5.75 11.65
N PRO A 82 16.09 -4.58 11.05
CA PRO A 82 15.49 -4.18 9.80
C PRO A 82 15.83 -5.14 8.65
N ILE A 83 14.82 -5.48 7.86
CA ILE A 83 14.97 -6.25 6.62
C ILE A 83 15.09 -5.24 5.49
N VAL A 84 16.28 -5.13 4.90
CA VAL A 84 16.63 -4.16 3.86
C VAL A 84 17.17 -4.88 2.62
N GLY A 85 16.82 -4.35 1.46
CA GLY A 85 17.28 -4.85 0.17
C GLY A 85 16.25 -5.76 -0.51
N ARG A 86 16.19 -5.62 -1.83
CA ARG A 86 15.12 -6.17 -2.68
C ARG A 86 14.95 -7.68 -2.51
N GLU A 87 16.06 -8.46 -2.47
CA GLU A 87 16.01 -9.92 -2.29
C GLU A 87 15.46 -10.32 -0.92
N LYS A 88 15.91 -9.65 0.15
CA LYS A 88 15.42 -9.92 1.50
C LYS A 88 13.96 -9.55 1.68
N LEU A 89 13.55 -8.43 1.07
CA LEU A 89 12.15 -7.99 1.08
C LEU A 89 11.27 -8.95 0.27
N ALA A 90 11.72 -9.45 -0.88
CA ALA A 90 10.99 -10.49 -1.62
C ALA A 90 10.79 -11.75 -0.79
N ALA A 91 11.78 -12.14 0.00
CA ALA A 91 11.69 -13.29 0.91
C ALA A 91 10.66 -13.09 2.04
N VAL A 92 10.36 -11.83 2.46
CA VAL A 92 9.30 -11.57 3.45
C VAL A 92 7.95 -12.05 2.95
N SER A 93 7.64 -11.91 1.66
CA SER A 93 6.40 -12.42 1.06
C SER A 93 6.47 -13.89 0.63
N GLY A 94 7.56 -14.59 0.99
CA GLY A 94 7.79 -15.99 0.60
C GLY A 94 8.48 -16.19 -0.73
N GLY A 95 8.87 -15.12 -1.42
CA GLY A 95 9.52 -15.14 -2.73
C GLY A 95 11.05 -15.18 -2.67
N GLY A 96 11.69 -14.59 -3.68
CA GLY A 96 13.14 -14.64 -3.84
C GLY A 96 13.63 -16.08 -4.01
N THR A 97 14.64 -16.46 -3.27
CA THR A 97 15.20 -17.84 -3.29
C THR A 97 14.23 -18.91 -2.82
N ASN A 98 13.15 -18.55 -2.08
CA ASN A 98 12.12 -19.50 -1.62
C ASN A 98 11.13 -19.87 -2.73
N ASN A 99 11.06 -19.10 -3.82
CA ASN A 99 10.20 -19.34 -4.98
C ASN A 99 8.72 -19.55 -4.63
N CYS A 100 8.20 -18.85 -3.61
CA CYS A 100 6.82 -18.96 -3.13
C CYS A 100 6.41 -20.38 -2.72
N LYS A 101 7.34 -21.22 -2.33
CA LYS A 101 7.09 -22.61 -1.93
C LYS A 101 6.98 -22.71 -0.41
N ASN A 102 6.06 -23.58 0.05
CA ASN A 102 5.83 -23.86 1.48
C ASN A 102 5.54 -22.60 2.29
N VAL A 103 4.79 -21.65 1.72
CA VAL A 103 4.39 -20.41 2.39
C VAL A 103 3.02 -20.65 3.01
N GLY A 104 3.00 -21.00 4.29
CA GLY A 104 1.81 -21.48 4.99
C GLY A 104 0.60 -20.55 4.88
N TRP A 105 0.78 -19.23 4.95
CA TRP A 105 -0.35 -18.30 4.82
C TRP A 105 -0.93 -18.26 3.40
N ILE A 106 -0.10 -18.45 2.36
CA ILE A 106 -0.58 -18.50 0.97
C ILE A 106 -1.35 -19.81 0.74
N GLU A 107 -0.80 -20.93 1.19
CA GLU A 107 -1.42 -22.27 1.06
C GLU A 107 -2.76 -22.33 1.80
N GLN A 108 -2.90 -21.64 2.92
CA GLN A 108 -4.12 -21.55 3.70
C GLN A 108 -5.12 -20.50 3.17
N GLY A 109 -4.73 -19.72 2.17
CA GLY A 109 -5.59 -18.68 1.61
C GLY A 109 -5.81 -17.47 2.53
N VAL A 110 -4.85 -17.20 3.42
CA VAL A 110 -4.88 -16.05 4.32
C VAL A 110 -5.02 -14.75 3.54
N ARG A 111 -5.73 -13.78 4.13
CA ARG A 111 -5.86 -12.42 3.61
C ARG A 111 -5.47 -11.41 4.68
N HIS A 112 -4.64 -10.45 4.27
CA HIS A 112 -4.35 -9.27 5.06
C HIS A 112 -5.39 -8.20 4.75
N LEU A 113 -6.08 -7.73 5.78
CA LEU A 113 -7.02 -6.61 5.71
C LEU A 113 -6.43 -5.40 6.42
N TYR A 114 -6.54 -4.25 5.80
CA TYR A 114 -6.06 -2.97 6.33
C TYR A 114 -7.22 -2.00 6.52
N ALA A 115 -7.26 -1.34 7.67
CA ALA A 115 -8.32 -0.41 8.05
C ALA A 115 -7.75 0.80 8.81
N ASN A 116 -8.58 1.82 9.03
CA ASN A 116 -8.26 2.97 9.87
C ASN A 116 -6.94 3.67 9.50
N HIS A 117 -6.65 3.79 8.20
CA HIS A 117 -5.41 4.38 7.73
C HIS A 117 -5.39 5.88 7.96
N VAL A 118 -4.56 6.34 8.87
CA VAL A 118 -4.28 7.77 9.14
C VAL A 118 -2.96 8.14 8.46
N ILE A 119 -3.00 9.15 7.58
CA ILE A 119 -1.84 9.64 6.83
C ILE A 119 -1.58 11.07 7.28
N THR A 120 -0.35 11.38 7.65
CA THR A 120 0.08 12.69 8.13
C THR A 120 1.23 13.21 7.25
N PRO A 121 1.13 14.45 6.72
CA PRO A 121 2.25 15.07 6.00
C PRO A 121 3.51 15.14 6.87
N SER A 122 4.69 14.95 6.25
CA SER A 122 5.98 15.12 6.90
C SER A 122 6.95 15.88 5.98
N PRO A 123 8.06 16.43 6.49
CA PRO A 123 9.02 17.17 5.66
C PRO A 123 9.59 16.36 4.49
N GLU A 124 9.73 15.05 4.65
CA GLU A 124 10.30 14.14 3.64
C GLU A 124 9.24 13.43 2.80
N GLY A 125 7.96 13.64 3.08
CA GLY A 125 6.85 12.99 2.38
C GLY A 125 5.62 12.81 3.27
N ALA A 126 5.43 11.62 3.84
CA ALA A 126 4.32 11.34 4.76
C ALA A 126 4.70 10.26 5.77
N THR A 127 3.98 10.26 6.90
CA THR A 127 3.92 9.13 7.82
C THR A 127 2.51 8.57 7.85
N GLY A 128 2.33 7.35 8.35
CA GLY A 128 1.01 6.77 8.51
C GLY A 128 0.95 5.70 9.58
N VAL A 129 -0.27 5.49 10.07
CA VAL A 129 -0.62 4.35 10.92
C VAL A 129 -1.79 3.64 10.28
N VAL A 130 -1.74 2.33 10.18
CA VAL A 130 -2.81 1.51 9.60
C VAL A 130 -2.99 0.22 10.40
N ASP A 131 -4.23 -0.07 10.77
CA ASP A 131 -4.58 -1.33 11.45
C ASP A 131 -4.53 -2.50 10.47
N MET A 132 -4.13 -3.66 10.95
CA MET A 132 -4.02 -4.89 10.17
C MET A 132 -4.69 -6.06 10.87
N LEU A 133 -5.47 -6.81 10.11
CA LEU A 133 -6.05 -8.09 10.50
C LEU A 133 -5.63 -9.17 9.50
N MET A 134 -5.33 -10.36 9.98
CA MET A 134 -5.19 -11.56 9.16
C MET A 134 -6.38 -12.47 9.38
N ILE A 135 -7.03 -12.88 8.29
CA ILE A 135 -8.14 -13.83 8.29
C ILE A 135 -7.77 -15.10 7.53
N GLY A 136 -8.33 -16.24 7.94
CA GLY A 136 -8.12 -17.52 7.27
C GLY A 136 -6.88 -18.29 7.70
N LEU A 137 -6.11 -17.80 8.67
CA LEU A 137 -4.98 -18.55 9.22
C LEU A 137 -5.48 -19.82 9.93
N GLY A 138 -4.75 -20.93 9.81
CA GLY A 138 -5.20 -22.22 10.36
C GLY A 138 -6.28 -22.93 9.54
N GLY A 139 -6.61 -22.40 8.33
CA GLY A 139 -7.56 -23.00 7.40
C GLY A 139 -9.03 -22.68 7.68
N ASP A 140 -9.36 -21.88 8.69
CA ASP A 140 -10.70 -21.37 8.94
C ASP A 140 -10.89 -20.00 8.30
N PRO A 141 -11.67 -19.87 7.19
CA PRO A 141 -11.82 -18.62 6.45
C PRO A 141 -12.53 -17.52 7.25
N ASN A 142 -13.18 -17.87 8.36
CA ASN A 142 -13.95 -16.93 9.19
C ASN A 142 -13.18 -16.48 10.44
N LYS A 143 -12.00 -17.04 10.69
CA LYS A 143 -11.26 -16.79 11.90
C LYS A 143 -10.28 -15.63 11.73
N ILE A 144 -10.37 -14.64 12.62
CA ILE A 144 -9.35 -13.62 12.78
C ILE A 144 -8.37 -14.17 13.81
N GLU A 145 -7.15 -14.51 13.36
CA GLU A 145 -6.14 -15.13 14.23
C GLU A 145 -5.01 -14.19 14.60
N TYR A 146 -4.88 -13.08 13.87
CA TYR A 146 -3.78 -12.18 14.06
C TYR A 146 -4.27 -10.75 13.85
N ASP A 147 -3.88 -9.88 14.76
CA ASP A 147 -4.10 -8.45 14.65
C ASP A 147 -2.81 -7.67 14.95
N GLY A 148 -2.76 -6.46 14.48
CA GLY A 148 -1.64 -5.57 14.66
C GLY A 148 -1.86 -4.26 13.96
N TYR A 149 -0.82 -3.46 13.91
CA TYR A 149 -0.81 -2.24 13.14
C TYR A 149 0.57 -1.98 12.54
N TYR A 150 0.62 -1.09 11.58
CA TYR A 150 1.86 -0.62 11.00
C TYR A 150 2.06 0.86 11.28
N GLU A 151 3.30 1.23 11.54
CA GLU A 151 3.79 2.61 11.47
C GLU A 151 4.67 2.73 10.24
N ASP A 152 4.28 3.64 9.35
CA ASP A 152 4.87 3.78 8.03
C ASP A 152 5.52 5.14 7.84
N THR A 153 6.64 5.16 7.13
CA THR A 153 7.22 6.35 6.52
C THR A 153 7.16 6.19 5.01
N TYR A 154 6.57 7.16 4.34
CA TYR A 154 6.41 7.19 2.89
C TYR A 154 7.25 8.31 2.28
N VAL A 155 7.83 8.03 1.13
CA VAL A 155 8.53 9.05 0.33
C VAL A 155 8.06 8.99 -1.11
N ARG A 156 8.02 10.15 -1.76
CA ARG A 156 7.71 10.25 -3.19
C ARG A 156 8.99 10.01 -4.01
N THR A 157 8.92 9.08 -4.96
CA THR A 157 9.99 8.77 -5.90
C THR A 157 9.53 9.10 -7.33
N ALA A 158 10.43 8.98 -8.31
CA ALA A 158 10.07 9.10 -9.72
C ALA A 158 9.05 8.02 -10.17
N GLN A 159 8.94 6.90 -9.44
CA GLN A 159 7.99 5.82 -9.70
C GLN A 159 6.74 5.88 -8.81
N GLY A 160 6.45 7.02 -8.16
CA GLY A 160 5.35 7.23 -7.23
C GLY A 160 5.76 7.02 -5.76
N TRP A 161 4.77 6.91 -4.89
CA TRP A 161 4.99 6.71 -3.47
C TRP A 161 5.57 5.34 -3.16
N ARG A 162 6.51 5.29 -2.18
CA ARG A 162 7.17 4.07 -1.71
C ARG A 162 7.28 4.09 -0.19
N PHE A 163 7.34 2.90 0.41
CA PHE A 163 7.76 2.76 1.81
C PHE A 163 9.25 3.08 1.93
N LYS A 164 9.59 4.04 2.75
CA LYS A 164 10.95 4.23 3.26
C LYS A 164 11.19 3.32 4.45
N GLN A 165 10.17 3.20 5.30
CA GLN A 165 10.15 2.31 6.44
C GLN A 165 8.72 1.83 6.71
N ARG A 166 8.60 0.57 7.08
CA ARG A 166 7.37 -0.02 7.58
C ARG A 166 7.68 -0.82 8.83
N VAL A 167 7.15 -0.40 9.98
CA VAL A 167 7.26 -1.11 11.25
C VAL A 167 5.97 -1.87 11.49
N HIS A 168 6.07 -3.18 11.64
CA HIS A 168 4.94 -4.05 11.94
C HIS A 168 4.86 -4.31 13.44
N HIS A 169 3.83 -3.85 14.10
CA HIS A 169 3.54 -4.08 15.50
C HIS A 169 2.52 -5.20 15.62
N ALA A 170 3.01 -6.41 15.94
CA ALA A 170 2.16 -7.55 16.23
C ALA A 170 1.51 -7.39 17.61
N LEU A 171 0.18 -7.42 17.65
CA LEU A 171 -0.58 -7.50 18.89
C LEU A 171 -0.88 -8.97 19.17
N LEU A 172 -0.14 -9.55 20.11
CA LEU A 172 -0.36 -10.94 20.53
C LEU A 172 -1.50 -10.98 21.55
N ARG A 173 -2.53 -11.76 21.28
CA ARG A 173 -3.56 -12.05 22.27
C ARG A 173 -2.99 -13.01 23.32
N GLU A 174 -3.47 -12.90 24.55
CA GLU A 174 -3.10 -13.81 25.63
C GLU A 174 -3.29 -15.27 25.19
N GLY A 175 -2.23 -16.05 25.21
CA GLY A 175 -2.19 -17.43 24.71
C GLY A 175 -1.63 -17.63 23.29
N GLN A 176 -1.44 -16.58 22.51
CA GLN A 176 -0.77 -16.64 21.21
C GLN A 176 0.72 -16.30 21.34
N ARG A 177 1.52 -17.25 21.80
CA ARG A 177 2.98 -17.10 21.75
C ARG A 177 3.46 -17.46 20.34
N VAL A 178 4.01 -16.49 19.63
CA VAL A 178 4.79 -16.79 18.43
C VAL A 178 6.05 -17.53 18.90
N THR A 179 6.12 -18.81 18.59
CA THR A 179 7.37 -19.57 18.81
C THR A 179 8.43 -18.94 17.91
N PRO A 180 9.54 -18.43 18.43
CA PRO A 180 10.62 -17.92 17.59
C PRO A 180 11.03 -19.01 16.60
N ALA A 181 11.26 -18.62 15.34
CA ALA A 181 11.83 -19.55 14.36
C ALA A 181 13.08 -20.22 14.95
N PRO A 182 13.29 -21.52 14.72
CA PRO A 182 14.47 -22.20 15.22
C PRO A 182 15.72 -21.49 14.68
N LYS A 183 16.68 -21.21 15.58
CA LYS A 183 17.97 -20.66 15.17
C LYS A 183 18.55 -21.57 14.08
N PRO A 184 19.11 -21.00 13.00
CA PRO A 184 19.87 -21.83 12.06
C PRO A 184 20.95 -22.58 12.81
N ALA A 185 21.08 -23.88 12.52
CA ALA A 185 22.15 -24.70 13.06
C ALA A 185 23.49 -24.04 12.75
N GLN A 186 24.32 -23.88 13.76
CA GLN A 186 25.69 -23.33 13.62
C GLN A 186 26.56 -24.38 12.93
#